data_ed671a15b3cebb9c73bb33c5de838d4f
#
_entry.id   ed671a15b3cebb9c73bb33c5de838d4f
#
_cell.length_a   1.000
_cell.length_b   1.000
_cell.length_c   1.000
_cell.angle_alpha   90.00
_cell.angle_beta   90.00
_cell.angle_gamma   90.00
#
_symmetry.space_group_name_H-M   'P 1'
#
loop_
_entity.id
_entity.type
_entity.pdbx_description
1 polymer ?
#
loop_
_entity_poly.entity_id
_entity_poly.type
_entity_poly.pdbx_seq_one_letter_code
_entity_poly.pdbx_strand_id
1 'polypeptide(L)'
;LKTWVEDFVDEDTGEVISVDRNELILDRDHILQEEDIDVILESEAPFVTIHREDINVGEFAIIYNTLKKDVSNSEKEALEEIYRQLRNTEAPDEQTARDIIQNLFFSDKRYDLGEVGRYRINKKLNIDTDYNVRVLTNEDIILIVKYLITLINAKTVVDDIDHLSNRRV
;
A
#
# COMPACT_ATOMS: atom_id res chain seq x y z
N LEU A 1 5.67 -15.66 -11.94
CA LEU A 1 5.46 -15.22 -13.31
C LEU A 1 6.65 -15.68 -14.15
N LYS A 2 6.40 -16.50 -15.18
CA LYS A 2 7.41 -16.91 -16.16
C LYS A 2 7.31 -15.97 -17.35
N THR A 3 8.43 -15.40 -17.77
CA THR A 3 8.52 -14.51 -18.92
C THR A 3 9.49 -15.07 -19.94
N TRP A 4 9.13 -15.06 -21.21
CA TRP A 4 10.02 -15.41 -22.31
C TRP A 4 9.72 -14.55 -23.53
N VAL A 5 10.66 -14.50 -24.43
CA VAL A 5 10.50 -13.81 -25.72
C VAL A 5 10.22 -14.88 -26.78
N GLU A 6 9.18 -14.67 -27.55
CA GLU A 6 8.84 -15.53 -28.69
C GLU A 6 9.02 -14.73 -29.97
N ASP A 7 9.89 -15.24 -30.86
CA ASP A 7 10.18 -14.59 -32.12
C ASP A 7 9.28 -15.16 -33.23
N PHE A 8 8.54 -14.27 -33.88
CA PHE A 8 7.73 -14.58 -35.05
C PHE A 8 8.37 -13.97 -36.29
N VAL A 9 8.41 -14.74 -37.37
CA VAL A 9 8.82 -14.23 -38.67
C VAL A 9 7.55 -13.89 -39.45
N ASP A 10 7.42 -12.63 -39.82
CA ASP A 10 6.34 -12.19 -40.71
C ASP A 10 6.58 -12.77 -42.10
N GLU A 11 5.65 -13.59 -42.58
CA GLU A 11 5.75 -14.28 -43.87
C GLU A 11 5.75 -13.36 -45.09
N ASP A 12 5.16 -12.14 -44.93
CA ASP A 12 5.04 -11.18 -46.03
C ASP A 12 6.25 -10.24 -46.12
N THR A 13 6.82 -9.83 -44.98
CA THR A 13 7.92 -8.85 -44.93
C THR A 13 9.27 -9.48 -44.61
N GLY A 14 9.30 -10.70 -44.06
CA GLY A 14 10.52 -11.37 -43.59
C GLY A 14 11.14 -10.76 -42.33
N GLU A 15 10.44 -9.79 -41.68
CA GLU A 15 10.88 -9.19 -40.43
C GLU A 15 10.65 -10.11 -39.24
N VAL A 16 11.59 -10.12 -38.29
CA VAL A 16 11.45 -10.86 -37.03
C VAL A 16 10.80 -9.93 -36.02
N ILE A 17 9.62 -10.31 -35.56
CA ILE A 17 8.89 -9.61 -34.50
C ILE A 17 9.04 -10.40 -33.19
N SER A 18 9.72 -9.82 -32.20
CA SER A 18 9.87 -10.39 -30.88
C SER A 18 8.71 -9.96 -29.98
N VAL A 19 7.98 -10.91 -29.44
CA VAL A 19 6.84 -10.69 -28.55
C VAL A 19 7.16 -11.22 -27.16
N ASP A 20 7.02 -10.36 -26.16
CA ASP A 20 7.14 -10.74 -24.75
C ASP A 20 5.91 -11.55 -24.33
N ARG A 21 6.13 -12.77 -23.87
CA ARG A 21 5.10 -13.65 -23.31
C ARG A 21 5.23 -13.73 -21.80
N ASN A 22 4.09 -13.77 -21.13
CA ASN A 22 4.00 -13.91 -19.68
C ASN A 22 3.03 -15.04 -19.33
N GLU A 23 3.44 -15.91 -18.43
CA GLU A 23 2.60 -16.94 -17.85
C GLU A 23 2.60 -16.83 -16.32
N LEU A 24 1.42 -16.80 -15.73
CA LEU A 24 1.26 -16.82 -14.27
C LEU A 24 1.26 -18.28 -13.82
N ILE A 25 2.32 -18.72 -13.17
CA ILE A 25 2.49 -20.09 -12.68
C ILE A 25 1.74 -20.29 -11.37
N LEU A 26 1.95 -19.37 -10.42
CA LEU A 26 1.22 -19.31 -9.14
C LEU A 26 0.83 -17.86 -8.87
N ASP A 27 -0.35 -17.68 -8.28
CA ASP A 27 -0.85 -16.36 -7.91
C ASP A 27 -0.07 -15.78 -6.74
N ARG A 28 -0.17 -14.48 -6.58
CA ARG A 28 0.40 -13.78 -5.44
C ARG A 28 -0.33 -14.22 -4.17
N ASP A 29 0.42 -14.42 -3.10
CA ASP A 29 -0.09 -14.84 -1.79
C ASP A 29 -0.76 -16.24 -1.78
N HIS A 30 -0.45 -17.07 -2.80
CA HIS A 30 -0.86 -18.47 -2.83
C HIS A 30 -0.17 -19.25 -1.71
N ILE A 31 -0.95 -20.03 -0.96
CA ILE A 31 -0.42 -20.90 0.09
C ILE A 31 0.14 -22.15 -0.55
N LEU A 32 1.47 -22.28 -0.54
CA LEU A 32 2.17 -23.42 -1.15
C LEU A 32 1.74 -24.75 -0.53
N GLN A 33 1.42 -25.71 -1.39
CA GLN A 33 1.12 -27.09 -1.04
C GLN A 33 2.15 -28.03 -1.67
N GLU A 34 2.16 -29.28 -1.26
CA GLU A 34 3.14 -30.27 -1.80
C GLU A 34 3.02 -30.41 -3.33
N GLU A 35 1.83 -30.28 -3.88
CA GLU A 35 1.54 -30.37 -5.32
C GLU A 35 2.15 -29.20 -6.11
N ASP A 36 2.31 -28.03 -5.49
CA ASP A 36 2.89 -26.85 -6.14
C ASP A 36 4.40 -26.97 -6.36
N ILE A 37 5.05 -27.88 -5.62
CA ILE A 37 6.50 -28.09 -5.73
C ILE A 37 6.87 -28.54 -7.15
N ASP A 38 6.14 -29.47 -7.72
CA ASP A 38 6.41 -29.97 -9.05
C ASP A 38 6.23 -28.87 -10.11
N VAL A 39 5.17 -28.07 -9.97
CA VAL A 39 4.89 -26.94 -10.86
C VAL A 39 6.01 -25.87 -10.78
N ILE A 40 6.51 -25.60 -9.57
CA ILE A 40 7.63 -24.67 -9.38
C ILE A 40 8.92 -25.21 -10.01
N LEU A 41 9.21 -26.50 -9.82
CA LEU A 41 10.40 -27.12 -10.39
C LEU A 41 10.36 -27.16 -11.92
N GLU A 42 9.21 -27.44 -12.51
CA GLU A 42 9.02 -27.42 -13.97
C GLU A 42 9.15 -26.02 -14.57
N SER A 43 8.90 -24.98 -13.76
CA SER A 43 9.01 -23.58 -14.22
C SER A 43 10.45 -23.11 -14.42
N GLU A 44 11.44 -23.90 -13.96
CA GLU A 44 12.87 -23.55 -13.96
C GLU A 44 13.19 -22.21 -13.28
N ALA A 45 12.32 -21.75 -12.37
CA ALA A 45 12.51 -20.48 -11.66
C ALA A 45 13.75 -20.57 -10.75
N PRO A 46 14.71 -19.64 -10.85
CA PRO A 46 15.94 -19.70 -10.07
C PRO A 46 15.71 -19.47 -8.57
N PHE A 47 14.60 -18.83 -8.21
CA PHE A 47 14.20 -18.58 -6.81
C PHE A 47 12.71 -18.34 -6.73
N VAL A 48 12.15 -18.58 -5.55
CA VAL A 48 10.77 -18.25 -5.18
C VAL A 48 10.82 -17.37 -3.94
N THR A 49 10.10 -16.26 -3.98
CA THR A 49 9.97 -15.38 -2.82
C THR A 49 8.80 -15.87 -1.97
N ILE A 50 9.09 -16.25 -0.73
CA ILE A 50 8.08 -16.69 0.23
C ILE A 50 8.02 -15.75 1.42
N HIS A 51 6.87 -15.64 2.05
CA HIS A 51 6.74 -14.98 3.34
C HIS A 51 7.42 -15.82 4.41
N ARG A 52 8.26 -15.20 5.23
CA ARG A 52 9.02 -15.87 6.27
C ARG A 52 8.18 -16.27 7.49
N GLU A 53 7.09 -15.55 7.69
CA GLU A 53 6.18 -15.76 8.82
C GLU A 53 4.82 -16.26 8.31
N ASP A 54 4.10 -17.00 9.17
CA ASP A 54 2.74 -17.42 8.88
C ASP A 54 1.87 -16.18 8.63
N ILE A 55 1.16 -16.18 7.50
CA ILE A 55 0.24 -15.12 7.07
C ILE A 55 -0.81 -14.80 8.15
N ASN A 56 -1.14 -15.79 8.99
CA ASN A 56 -2.15 -15.66 10.02
C ASN A 56 -1.61 -15.17 11.38
N VAL A 57 -0.30 -14.93 11.49
CA VAL A 57 0.37 -14.58 12.75
C VAL A 57 1.24 -13.34 12.57
N GLY A 58 1.26 -12.46 13.60
CA GLY A 58 2.16 -11.32 13.66
C GLY A 58 1.70 -10.08 12.91
N GLU A 59 2.65 -9.23 12.58
CA GLU A 59 2.43 -7.92 11.93
C GLU A 59 1.84 -8.08 10.52
N PHE A 60 2.25 -9.12 9.82
CA PHE A 60 1.80 -9.40 8.46
C PHE A 60 0.31 -9.76 8.42
N ALA A 61 -0.19 -10.52 9.40
CA ALA A 61 -1.59 -10.89 9.50
C ALA A 61 -2.52 -9.67 9.53
N ILE A 62 -2.09 -8.58 10.16
CA ILE A 62 -2.88 -7.35 10.27
C ILE A 62 -3.08 -6.72 8.89
N ILE A 63 -1.97 -6.56 8.15
CA ILE A 63 -2.00 -5.98 6.79
C ILE A 63 -2.79 -6.90 5.86
N TYR A 64 -2.49 -8.20 5.87
CA TYR A 64 -3.17 -9.18 5.03
C TYR A 64 -4.68 -9.22 5.28
N ASN A 65 -5.12 -9.28 6.55
CA ASN A 65 -6.53 -9.28 6.90
C ASN A 65 -7.21 -7.95 6.56
N THR A 66 -6.50 -6.84 6.62
CA THR A 66 -7.01 -5.53 6.20
C THR A 66 -7.24 -5.50 4.69
N LEU A 67 -6.26 -5.93 3.92
CA LEU A 67 -6.37 -6.02 2.46
C LEU A 67 -7.44 -7.02 2.02
N LYS A 68 -7.59 -8.14 2.73
CA LYS A 68 -8.64 -9.14 2.44
C LYS A 68 -10.06 -8.60 2.69
N LYS A 69 -10.20 -7.64 3.60
CA LYS A 69 -11.49 -6.97 3.88
C LYS A 69 -11.74 -5.77 2.98
N ASP A 70 -10.73 -5.29 2.29
CA ASP A 70 -10.86 -4.21 1.34
C ASP A 70 -11.68 -4.70 0.14
N VAL A 71 -12.72 -3.95 -0.18
CA VAL A 71 -13.63 -4.23 -1.30
C VAL A 71 -13.18 -3.56 -2.59
N SER A 72 -12.22 -2.63 -2.50
CA SER A 72 -11.74 -1.85 -3.63
C SER A 72 -10.61 -2.59 -4.37
N ASN A 73 -10.76 -2.72 -5.69
CA ASN A 73 -9.78 -3.35 -6.57
C ASN A 73 -9.02 -2.33 -7.45
N SER A 74 -9.44 -1.07 -7.38
CA SER A 74 -8.85 0.02 -8.17
C SER A 74 -8.78 1.31 -7.35
N GLU A 75 -7.91 2.23 -7.76
CA GLU A 75 -7.81 3.56 -7.15
C GLU A 75 -9.16 4.30 -7.20
N LYS A 76 -9.88 4.19 -8.31
CA LYS A 76 -11.19 4.81 -8.48
C LYS A 76 -12.20 4.30 -7.45
N GLU A 77 -12.31 2.99 -7.29
CA GLU A 77 -13.21 2.37 -6.30
C GLU A 77 -12.83 2.78 -4.88
N ALA A 78 -11.53 2.85 -4.57
CA ALA A 78 -11.05 3.31 -3.27
C ALA A 78 -11.42 4.76 -3.00
N LEU A 79 -11.28 5.65 -3.99
CA LEU A 79 -11.68 7.06 -3.87
C LEU A 79 -13.19 7.21 -3.64
N GLU A 80 -14.02 6.46 -4.36
CA GLU A 80 -15.47 6.46 -4.20
C GLU A 80 -15.88 5.95 -2.82
N GLU A 81 -15.23 4.88 -2.33
CA GLU A 81 -15.50 4.33 -1.01
C GLU A 81 -15.12 5.31 0.10
N ILE A 82 -13.93 5.91 0.03
CA ILE A 82 -13.48 6.93 0.99
C ILE A 82 -14.43 8.13 0.98
N TYR A 83 -14.83 8.59 -0.21
CA TYR A 83 -15.79 9.68 -0.34
C TYR A 83 -17.11 9.34 0.34
N ARG A 84 -17.65 8.13 0.09
CA ARG A 84 -18.90 7.65 0.70
C ARG A 84 -18.80 7.60 2.23
N GLN A 85 -17.68 7.15 2.77
CA GLN A 85 -17.45 7.13 4.21
C GLN A 85 -17.40 8.55 4.83
N LEU A 86 -16.80 9.51 4.11
CA LEU A 86 -16.66 10.89 4.59
C LEU A 86 -17.94 11.72 4.47
N ARG A 87 -18.74 11.47 3.43
CA ARG A 87 -19.90 12.31 3.08
C ARG A 87 -21.26 11.63 3.26
N ASN A 88 -21.28 10.31 3.50
CA ASN A 88 -22.48 9.46 3.51
C ASN A 88 -23.34 9.55 2.25
N THR A 89 -22.71 9.88 1.12
CA THR A 89 -23.32 9.96 -0.22
C THR A 89 -22.34 9.43 -1.25
N GLU A 90 -22.84 9.04 -2.41
CA GLU A 90 -22.00 8.64 -3.53
C GLU A 90 -21.24 9.83 -4.12
N ALA A 91 -20.06 9.58 -4.64
CA ALA A 91 -19.27 10.59 -5.34
C ALA A 91 -19.93 10.93 -6.68
N PRO A 92 -20.11 12.22 -7.03
CA PRO A 92 -20.64 12.60 -8.32
C PRO A 92 -19.70 12.25 -9.47
N ASP A 93 -18.39 12.30 -9.22
CA ASP A 93 -17.32 11.95 -10.17
C ASP A 93 -16.01 11.67 -9.41
N GLU A 94 -15.07 11.02 -10.09
CA GLU A 94 -13.76 10.66 -9.52
C GLU A 94 -12.94 11.88 -9.12
N GLN A 95 -12.99 12.96 -9.92
CA GLN A 95 -12.23 14.16 -9.62
C GLN A 95 -12.69 14.84 -8.32
N THR A 96 -14.00 14.90 -8.11
CA THR A 96 -14.56 15.44 -6.87
C THR A 96 -14.15 14.61 -5.64
N ALA A 97 -14.11 13.28 -5.77
CA ALA A 97 -13.66 12.41 -4.70
C ALA A 97 -12.17 12.65 -4.39
N ARG A 98 -11.34 12.72 -5.42
CA ARG A 98 -9.90 13.01 -5.31
C ARG A 98 -9.65 14.38 -4.66
N ASP A 99 -10.35 15.41 -5.11
CA ASP A 99 -10.19 16.77 -4.59
C ASP A 99 -10.55 16.88 -3.11
N ILE A 100 -11.56 16.14 -2.64
CA ILE A 100 -11.92 16.13 -1.23
C ILE A 100 -10.81 15.52 -0.39
N ILE A 101 -10.27 14.38 -0.78
CA ILE A 101 -9.19 13.70 -0.06
C ILE A 101 -7.92 14.56 -0.09
N GLN A 102 -7.59 15.12 -1.27
CA GLN A 102 -6.45 16.01 -1.42
C GLN A 102 -6.56 17.24 -0.51
N ASN A 103 -7.73 17.86 -0.46
CA ASN A 103 -7.96 19.01 0.37
C ASN A 103 -7.99 18.70 1.88
N LEU A 104 -8.37 17.47 2.25
CA LEU A 104 -8.53 17.11 3.66
C LEU A 104 -7.17 16.93 4.36
N PHE A 105 -6.17 16.34 3.68
CA PHE A 105 -4.90 15.95 4.29
C PHE A 105 -3.67 16.61 3.66
N PHE A 106 -3.72 16.96 2.38
CA PHE A 106 -2.55 17.35 1.58
C PHE A 106 -2.55 18.79 1.10
N SER A 107 -3.57 19.57 1.48
CA SER A 107 -3.68 20.97 1.07
C SER A 107 -3.43 21.91 2.25
N ASP A 108 -2.48 22.82 2.07
CA ASP A 108 -2.12 23.87 3.02
C ASP A 108 -3.27 24.87 3.34
N LYS A 109 -4.30 24.89 2.47
CA LYS A 109 -5.49 25.75 2.67
C LYS A 109 -6.43 25.22 3.75
N ARG A 110 -6.42 23.93 4.02
CA ARG A 110 -7.38 23.28 4.93
C ARG A 110 -6.75 22.45 6.02
N TYR A 111 -5.51 22.05 5.85
CA TYR A 111 -4.79 21.24 6.80
C TYR A 111 -3.46 21.90 7.17
N ASP A 112 -3.22 22.08 8.45
CA ASP A 112 -2.01 22.72 8.95
C ASP A 112 -1.55 22.03 10.23
N LEU A 113 -0.46 21.27 10.13
CA LEU A 113 0.21 20.67 11.27
C LEU A 113 0.90 21.72 12.18
N GLY A 114 1.27 22.86 11.61
CA GLY A 114 2.20 23.78 12.23
C GLY A 114 3.60 23.18 12.38
N GLU A 115 4.58 23.99 12.73
CA GLU A 115 5.97 23.54 12.93
C GLU A 115 6.10 22.55 14.09
N VAL A 116 5.35 22.76 15.16
CA VAL A 116 5.35 21.89 16.34
C VAL A 116 4.76 20.52 16.01
N GLY A 117 3.69 20.47 15.21
CA GLY A 117 3.10 19.23 14.76
C GLY A 117 4.06 18.45 13.88
N ARG A 118 4.69 19.10 12.90
CA ARG A 118 5.71 18.49 12.04
C ARG A 118 6.89 17.98 12.85
N TYR A 119 7.43 18.76 13.78
CA TYR A 119 8.49 18.32 14.69
C TYR A 119 8.11 17.05 15.45
N ARG A 120 6.87 16.97 15.97
CA ARG A 120 6.42 15.80 16.72
C ARG A 120 6.28 14.55 15.86
N ILE A 121 5.70 14.69 14.66
CA ILE A 121 5.59 13.58 13.71
C ILE A 121 6.99 13.09 13.34
N ASN A 122 7.88 13.98 12.97
CA ASN A 122 9.26 13.65 12.62
C ASN A 122 9.95 12.86 13.75
N LYS A 123 9.86 13.39 14.98
CA LYS A 123 10.46 12.72 16.16
C LYS A 123 9.82 11.37 16.46
N LYS A 124 8.49 11.26 16.33
CA LYS A 124 7.75 10.04 16.65
C LYS A 124 8.00 8.92 15.64
N LEU A 125 8.01 9.27 14.38
CA LEU A 125 8.16 8.33 13.26
C LEU A 125 9.63 8.17 12.83
N ASN A 126 10.56 8.93 13.45
CA ASN A 126 11.98 8.95 13.12
C ASN A 126 12.24 9.27 11.64
N ILE A 127 11.64 10.36 11.17
CA ILE A 127 11.80 10.93 9.83
C ILE A 127 12.41 12.31 9.89
N ASP A 128 13.00 12.75 8.78
CA ASP A 128 13.66 14.05 8.66
C ASP A 128 13.00 14.91 7.55
N THR A 129 11.69 15.04 7.63
CA THR A 129 10.94 15.92 6.74
C THR A 129 11.14 17.38 7.16
N ASP A 130 11.30 18.29 6.18
CA ASP A 130 11.46 19.73 6.45
C ASP A 130 10.29 20.28 7.28
N TYR A 131 10.59 21.08 8.30
CA TYR A 131 9.60 21.71 9.19
C TYR A 131 8.65 22.69 8.48
N ASN A 132 9.03 23.17 7.29
CA ASN A 132 8.18 23.99 6.45
C ASN A 132 7.05 23.18 5.77
N VAL A 133 7.17 21.86 5.73
CA VAL A 133 6.12 20.97 5.21
C VAL A 133 5.04 20.80 6.27
N ARG A 134 3.99 21.60 6.17
CA ARG A 134 2.92 21.70 7.18
C ARG A 134 1.68 20.87 6.87
N VAL A 135 1.73 20.08 5.81
CA VAL A 135 0.69 19.12 5.41
C VAL A 135 1.21 17.69 5.57
N LEU A 136 0.32 16.71 5.58
CA LEU A 136 0.73 15.31 5.57
C LEU A 136 1.34 14.95 4.21
N THR A 137 2.27 14.02 4.22
CA THR A 137 2.84 13.38 3.03
C THR A 137 2.41 11.92 2.95
N ASN A 138 2.53 11.31 1.78
CA ASN A 138 2.25 9.89 1.64
C ASN A 138 3.17 9.04 2.52
N GLU A 139 4.42 9.47 2.70
CA GLU A 139 5.37 8.82 3.58
C GLU A 139 4.92 8.87 5.04
N ASP A 140 4.42 10.03 5.51
CA ASP A 140 3.86 10.16 6.86
C ASP A 140 2.76 9.11 7.10
N ILE A 141 1.84 8.94 6.15
CA ILE A 141 0.71 8.00 6.28
C ILE A 141 1.23 6.57 6.38
N ILE A 142 2.15 6.16 5.52
CA ILE A 142 2.74 4.82 5.54
C ILE A 142 3.43 4.55 6.89
N LEU A 143 4.19 5.52 7.38
CA LEU A 143 4.92 5.39 8.64
C LEU A 143 3.99 5.41 9.86
N ILE A 144 2.88 6.18 9.80
CA ILE A 144 1.83 6.13 10.83
C ILE A 144 1.22 4.73 10.91
N VAL A 145 0.86 4.15 9.77
CA VAL A 145 0.32 2.77 9.73
C VAL A 145 1.33 1.77 10.28
N LYS A 146 2.60 1.87 9.86
CA LYS A 146 3.69 1.05 10.39
C LYS A 146 3.81 1.21 11.90
N TYR A 147 3.78 2.42 12.42
CA TYR A 147 3.83 2.69 13.85
C TYR A 147 2.65 2.06 14.61
N LEU A 148 1.42 2.20 14.08
CA LEU A 148 0.24 1.57 14.67
C LEU A 148 0.35 0.05 14.78
N ILE A 149 0.92 -0.59 13.77
CA ILE A 149 1.16 -2.05 13.78
C ILE A 149 2.16 -2.43 14.88
N THR A 150 3.20 -1.62 15.09
CA THR A 150 4.18 -1.88 16.17
C THR A 150 3.60 -1.74 17.57
N LEU A 151 2.56 -0.90 17.75
CA LEU A 151 1.86 -0.76 19.03
C LEU A 151 1.11 -2.04 19.43
N ILE A 152 0.53 -2.74 18.47
CA ILE A 152 -0.22 -3.99 18.73
C ILE A 152 0.70 -5.06 19.33
N ASN A 153 1.95 -5.09 18.92
CA ASN A 153 2.95 -6.03 19.43
C ASN A 153 3.62 -5.57 20.75
N ALA A 154 3.08 -4.53 21.40
CA ALA A 154 3.60 -3.97 22.65
C ALA A 154 5.10 -3.58 22.61
N LYS A 155 5.63 -3.31 21.42
CA LYS A 155 7.04 -2.89 21.23
C LYS A 155 7.28 -1.44 21.63
N THR A 156 6.21 -0.66 21.78
CA THR A 156 6.25 0.76 22.14
C THR A 156 5.14 1.11 23.13
N VAL A 157 5.35 2.20 23.86
CA VAL A 157 4.35 2.69 24.83
C VAL A 157 3.32 3.53 24.08
N VAL A 158 2.04 3.25 24.34
CA VAL A 158 0.92 4.03 23.80
C VAL A 158 0.94 5.46 24.38
N ASP A 159 0.68 6.44 23.55
CA ASP A 159 0.63 7.85 23.99
C ASP A 159 -0.59 8.10 24.87
N ASP A 160 -0.38 8.91 25.89
CA ASP A 160 -1.49 9.44 26.70
C ASP A 160 -2.28 10.45 25.87
N ILE A 161 -3.52 10.08 25.52
CA ILE A 161 -4.44 10.92 24.73
C ILE A 161 -4.92 12.14 25.51
N ASP A 162 -4.87 12.11 26.84
CA ASP A 162 -5.29 13.23 27.68
C ASP A 162 -4.18 14.26 27.86
N HIS A 163 -2.93 13.92 27.55
CA HIS A 163 -1.85 14.87 27.59
C HIS A 163 -2.04 15.98 26.57
N LEU A 164 -2.03 17.23 27.05
CA LEU A 164 -2.37 18.43 26.24
C LEU A 164 -1.53 18.53 24.95
N SER A 165 -0.30 18.06 24.99
CA SER A 165 0.59 18.06 23.84
C SER A 165 0.20 17.07 22.72
N ASN A 166 -0.52 15.99 23.06
CA ASN A 166 -0.97 15.00 22.11
C ASN A 166 -2.32 15.36 21.49
N ARG A 167 -3.12 16.18 22.19
CA ARG A 167 -4.43 16.64 21.70
C ARG A 167 -4.34 17.78 20.67
N ARG A 168 -3.19 18.44 20.56
CA ARG A 168 -2.99 19.58 19.63
C ARG A 168 -2.37 19.18 18.29
N VAL A 169 -1.99 17.95 18.14
CA VAL A 169 -1.48 17.37 16.91
C VAL A 169 -2.53 16.51 16.28
#